data_ee2d58008e1ea1b139d786b8c4b1cdcc
#
_entry.id   ee2d58008e1ea1b139d786b8c4b1cdcc
#
_cell.length_a   1.000
_cell.length_b   1.000
_cell.length_c   1.000
_cell.angle_alpha   90.00
_cell.angle_beta   90.00
_cell.angle_gamma   90.00
#
_symmetry.space_group_name_H-M   'P 1'
#
loop_
_entity.id
_entity.type
_entity.pdbx_description
1 polymer ?
#
loop_
_entity_poly.entity_id
_entity_poly.type
_entity_poly.pdbx_seq_one_letter_code
_entity_poly.pdbx_strand_id
1 'polypeptide(L)'
;MERLLGDIPVELGVDFKKAVKEIPAQSGEGTVFEMNGNTFEKVLYTGMIDEFFDDCYGPLEYRSLRFESEELPDVDNFQGNAVVNYTERDVPFTRIIEHKFFEFGKDSETGEPVRGTIITREYPATWEKGMEPYYPVNNDQNNAIYEKYHALALEKKNVLFGGRLGLYKYFDMDKVIRASLDAAAEELGK
;
A
#
# COMPACT_ATOMS: atom_id res chain seq x y z
N MET A 1 -4.86 -13.59 -3.21
CA MET A 1 -5.76 -12.46 -2.88
C MET A 1 -7.23 -12.80 -3.15
N GLU A 2 -7.63 -13.28 -4.33
CA GLU A 2 -9.02 -13.63 -4.66
C GLU A 2 -9.71 -14.50 -3.61
N ARG A 3 -9.04 -15.56 -3.11
CA ARG A 3 -9.61 -16.43 -2.05
C ARG A 3 -9.88 -15.72 -0.73
N LEU A 4 -9.18 -14.61 -0.44
CA LEU A 4 -9.40 -13.80 0.77
C LEU A 4 -10.56 -12.84 0.59
N LEU A 5 -10.75 -12.34 -0.62
CA LEU A 5 -11.84 -11.44 -0.95
C LEU A 5 -13.19 -12.20 -1.05
N GLY A 6 -13.16 -13.46 -1.52
CA GLY A 6 -14.39 -14.24 -1.68
C GLY A 6 -15.42 -13.48 -2.51
N ASP A 7 -16.61 -13.28 -1.94
CA ASP A 7 -17.72 -12.55 -2.56
C ASP A 7 -17.75 -11.05 -2.24
N ILE A 8 -16.68 -10.49 -1.64
CA ILE A 8 -16.60 -9.07 -1.33
C ILE A 8 -16.45 -8.29 -2.65
N PRO A 9 -17.37 -7.34 -2.97
CA PRO A 9 -17.26 -6.54 -4.17
C PRO A 9 -15.98 -5.70 -4.18
N VAL A 10 -15.28 -5.65 -5.32
CA VAL A 10 -14.06 -4.86 -5.51
C VAL A 10 -14.27 -3.89 -6.65
N GLU A 11 -14.08 -2.61 -6.40
CA GLU A 11 -14.07 -1.57 -7.42
C GLU A 11 -12.63 -1.04 -7.57
N LEU A 12 -12.13 -1.02 -8.81
CA LEU A 12 -10.78 -0.53 -9.14
C LEU A 12 -10.84 0.88 -9.72
N GLY A 13 -9.74 1.62 -9.60
CA GLY A 13 -9.63 2.97 -10.17
C GLY A 13 -10.50 4.01 -9.45
N VAL A 14 -10.89 3.75 -8.21
CA VAL A 14 -11.73 4.65 -7.39
C VAL A 14 -10.84 5.48 -6.48
N ASP A 15 -10.91 6.79 -6.64
CA ASP A 15 -10.30 7.76 -5.74
C ASP A 15 -11.26 8.00 -4.56
N PHE A 16 -10.83 7.62 -3.36
CA PHE A 16 -11.64 7.72 -2.15
C PHE A 16 -12.16 9.15 -1.91
N LYS A 17 -11.31 10.15 -2.01
CA LYS A 17 -11.67 11.56 -1.75
C LYS A 17 -12.71 12.11 -2.73
N LYS A 18 -12.78 11.57 -3.94
CA LYS A 18 -13.78 11.97 -4.96
C LYS A 18 -15.07 11.17 -4.88
N ALA A 19 -14.95 9.88 -4.57
CA ALA A 19 -16.06 8.94 -4.64
C ALA A 19 -16.87 8.83 -3.34
N VAL A 20 -16.21 9.02 -2.18
CA VAL A 20 -16.83 8.82 -0.86
C VAL A 20 -17.17 10.16 -0.23
N LYS A 21 -18.39 10.26 0.29
CA LYS A 21 -18.90 11.45 1.00
C LYS A 21 -19.29 11.08 2.41
N GLU A 22 -18.86 11.87 3.38
CA GLU A 22 -19.35 11.79 4.75
C GLU A 22 -20.69 12.56 4.84
N ILE A 23 -21.76 11.89 5.21
CA ILE A 23 -23.12 12.46 5.29
C ILE A 23 -23.73 12.20 6.68
N PRO A 24 -24.68 13.01 7.15
CA PRO A 24 -25.39 12.74 8.39
C PRO A 24 -26.09 11.38 8.37
N ALA A 25 -26.01 10.64 9.48
CA ALA A 25 -26.74 9.38 9.62
C ALA A 25 -28.25 9.62 9.65
N GLN A 26 -29.03 8.71 9.08
CA GLN A 26 -30.49 8.79 9.08
C GLN A 26 -31.10 8.74 10.51
N SER A 27 -30.35 8.15 11.46
CA SER A 27 -30.70 8.16 12.88
C SER A 27 -30.71 9.55 13.53
N GLY A 28 -30.13 10.56 12.88
CA GLY A 28 -29.89 11.89 13.40
C GLY A 28 -28.69 12.03 14.33
N GLU A 29 -27.98 10.94 14.63
CA GLU A 29 -26.77 10.95 15.44
C GLU A 29 -25.58 10.42 14.62
N GLY A 30 -24.52 11.23 14.56
CA GLY A 30 -23.26 10.87 13.87
C GLY A 30 -23.34 11.01 12.35
N THR A 31 -22.31 10.45 11.70
CA THR A 31 -22.16 10.45 10.24
C THR A 31 -21.93 9.05 9.71
N VAL A 32 -22.26 8.85 8.43
CA VAL A 32 -22.00 7.63 7.66
C VAL A 32 -21.33 8.01 6.35
N PHE A 33 -20.77 7.05 5.65
CA PHE A 33 -20.15 7.25 4.34
C PHE A 33 -21.11 6.82 3.23
N GLU A 34 -21.18 7.62 2.18
CA GLU A 34 -21.98 7.32 0.97
C GLU A 34 -21.05 7.16 -0.22
N MET A 35 -21.22 6.08 -0.99
CA MET A 35 -20.56 5.84 -2.26
C MET A 35 -21.54 5.11 -3.21
N ASN A 36 -21.71 5.67 -4.41
CA ASN A 36 -22.57 5.08 -5.45
C ASN A 36 -24.00 4.75 -4.98
N GLY A 37 -24.58 5.59 -4.10
CA GLY A 37 -25.92 5.38 -3.55
C GLY A 37 -26.01 4.36 -2.40
N ASN A 38 -24.90 3.74 -2.03
CA ASN A 38 -24.82 2.87 -0.86
C ASN A 38 -24.29 3.65 0.34
N THR A 39 -24.76 3.31 1.53
CA THR A 39 -24.28 3.90 2.79
C THR A 39 -23.52 2.87 3.61
N PHE A 40 -22.44 3.29 4.24
CA PHE A 40 -21.54 2.49 5.06
C PHE A 40 -21.38 3.16 6.43
N GLU A 41 -21.55 2.41 7.51
CA GLU A 41 -21.38 2.92 8.87
C GLU A 41 -19.93 3.20 9.21
N LYS A 42 -19.01 2.39 8.67
CA LYS A 42 -17.58 2.48 8.93
C LYS A 42 -16.75 2.34 7.64
N VAL A 43 -15.57 2.94 7.67
CA VAL A 43 -14.55 2.86 6.62
C VAL A 43 -13.24 2.40 7.24
N LEU A 44 -12.58 1.43 6.61
CA LEU A 44 -11.17 1.16 6.84
C LEU A 44 -10.35 1.91 5.76
N TYR A 45 -9.64 2.95 6.18
CA TYR A 45 -8.81 3.77 5.29
C TYR A 45 -7.35 3.36 5.38
N THR A 46 -6.75 2.99 4.25
CA THR A 46 -5.35 2.54 4.17
C THR A 46 -4.45 3.47 3.35
N GLY A 47 -5.01 4.59 2.88
CA GLY A 47 -4.28 5.66 2.19
C GLY A 47 -3.46 6.54 3.14
N MET A 48 -2.88 7.60 2.62
CA MET A 48 -2.09 8.56 3.40
C MET A 48 -2.98 9.29 4.42
N ILE A 49 -2.58 9.23 5.70
CA ILE A 49 -3.37 9.83 6.79
C ILE A 49 -3.44 11.37 6.69
N ASP A 50 -2.35 12.02 6.28
CA ASP A 50 -2.29 13.45 6.05
C ASP A 50 -3.23 13.89 4.91
N GLU A 51 -3.27 13.13 3.81
CA GLU A 51 -4.22 13.38 2.71
C GLU A 51 -5.67 13.22 3.16
N PHE A 52 -5.98 12.23 4.02
CA PHE A 52 -7.32 12.07 4.57
C PHE A 52 -7.83 13.35 5.26
N PHE A 53 -6.94 14.03 5.98
CA PHE A 53 -7.22 15.27 6.70
C PHE A 53 -6.83 16.55 5.95
N ASP A 54 -6.73 16.50 4.59
CA ASP A 54 -6.45 17.66 3.73
C ASP A 54 -5.15 18.39 4.10
N ASP A 55 -4.10 17.67 4.49
CA ASP A 55 -2.79 18.20 4.86
C ASP A 55 -2.85 19.30 5.96
N CYS A 56 -3.87 19.28 6.85
CA CYS A 56 -4.16 20.38 7.79
C CYS A 56 -3.03 20.68 8.80
N TYR A 57 -2.12 19.73 9.05
CA TYR A 57 -0.89 19.92 9.84
C TYR A 57 0.39 19.93 8.99
N GLY A 58 0.23 20.01 7.68
CA GLY A 58 1.30 19.88 6.69
C GLY A 58 1.49 18.45 6.22
N PRO A 59 2.12 18.28 5.03
CA PRO A 59 2.33 16.96 4.44
C PRO A 59 3.35 16.15 5.26
N LEU A 60 3.13 14.85 5.30
CA LEU A 60 4.10 13.88 5.76
C LEU A 60 5.03 13.49 4.61
N GLU A 61 6.25 13.08 4.93
CA GLU A 61 7.21 12.64 3.93
C GLU A 61 7.12 11.14 3.70
N TYR A 62 7.23 10.76 2.44
CA TYR A 62 7.23 9.37 2.00
C TYR A 62 8.46 9.07 1.14
N ARG A 63 8.76 7.81 0.94
CA ARG A 63 9.69 7.31 -0.08
C ARG A 63 8.89 6.75 -1.23
N SER A 64 9.39 6.98 -2.43
CA SER A 64 8.88 6.38 -3.65
C SER A 64 9.94 5.50 -4.32
N LEU A 65 9.53 4.78 -5.33
CA LEU A 65 10.37 3.92 -6.13
C LEU A 65 10.15 4.22 -7.60
N ARG A 66 11.21 4.06 -8.39
CA ARG A 66 11.15 4.08 -9.85
C ARG A 66 11.63 2.74 -10.37
N PHE A 67 10.89 2.19 -11.32
CA PHE A 67 11.14 0.89 -11.91
C PHE A 67 11.55 1.03 -13.37
N GLU A 68 12.55 0.27 -13.78
CA GLU A 68 12.97 0.13 -15.17
C GLU A 68 12.95 -1.35 -15.52
N SER A 69 12.03 -1.74 -16.41
CA SER A 69 11.90 -3.11 -16.89
C SER A 69 12.60 -3.27 -18.23
N GLU A 70 13.25 -4.43 -18.40
CA GLU A 70 13.98 -4.81 -19.61
C GLU A 70 13.63 -6.26 -19.97
N GLU A 71 13.23 -6.47 -21.23
CA GLU A 71 12.98 -7.78 -21.78
C GLU A 71 14.29 -8.34 -22.40
N LEU A 72 14.65 -9.54 -22.01
CA LEU A 72 15.89 -10.23 -22.43
C LEU A 72 15.49 -11.59 -23.08
N PRO A 73 15.05 -11.59 -24.35
CA PRO A 73 14.51 -12.79 -25.00
C PRO A 73 15.56 -13.89 -25.18
N ASP A 74 16.84 -13.54 -25.28
CA ASP A 74 17.94 -14.48 -25.52
C ASP A 74 18.71 -14.87 -24.24
N VAL A 75 18.24 -14.40 -23.06
CA VAL A 75 18.86 -14.69 -21.77
C VAL A 75 17.92 -15.55 -20.95
N ASP A 76 18.22 -16.83 -20.82
CA ASP A 76 17.39 -17.76 -20.05
C ASP A 76 17.55 -17.64 -18.53
N ASN A 77 18.63 -17.05 -18.07
CA ASN A 77 18.93 -16.87 -16.65
C ASN A 77 19.84 -15.65 -16.47
N PHE A 78 19.30 -14.57 -15.93
CA PHE A 78 20.09 -13.36 -15.66
C PHE A 78 20.80 -13.43 -14.32
N GLN A 79 20.09 -13.76 -13.24
CA GLN A 79 20.65 -13.80 -11.89
C GLN A 79 20.30 -15.08 -11.11
N GLY A 80 19.45 -15.95 -11.65
CA GLY A 80 19.12 -17.26 -11.07
C GLY A 80 18.25 -17.18 -9.82
N ASN A 81 17.69 -16.03 -9.50
CA ASN A 81 16.85 -15.81 -8.34
C ASN A 81 15.83 -14.71 -8.63
N ALA A 82 14.64 -14.81 -8.00
CA ALA A 82 13.59 -13.84 -8.21
C ALA A 82 14.01 -12.42 -7.80
N VAL A 83 14.76 -12.26 -6.72
CA VAL A 83 15.18 -10.96 -6.20
C VAL A 83 16.63 -11.01 -5.72
N VAL A 84 17.44 -10.07 -6.18
CA VAL A 84 18.80 -9.82 -5.69
C VAL A 84 18.91 -8.36 -5.26
N ASN A 85 19.33 -8.12 -4.01
CA ASN A 85 19.56 -6.79 -3.49
C ASN A 85 21.02 -6.37 -3.71
N TYR A 86 21.20 -5.09 -4.03
CA TYR A 86 22.52 -4.46 -4.24
C TYR A 86 22.76 -3.44 -3.12
N THR A 87 23.90 -3.54 -2.49
CA THR A 87 24.29 -2.68 -1.35
C THR A 87 25.50 -1.80 -1.66
N GLU A 88 26.10 -1.98 -2.83
CA GLU A 88 27.26 -1.25 -3.30
C GLU A 88 26.91 0.22 -3.57
N ARG A 89 27.80 1.10 -3.15
CA ARG A 89 27.58 2.55 -3.22
C ARG A 89 27.50 3.11 -4.64
N ASP A 90 28.19 2.48 -5.57
CA ASP A 90 28.29 2.86 -6.98
C ASP A 90 27.20 2.22 -7.86
N VAL A 91 26.38 1.34 -7.30
CA VAL A 91 25.20 0.79 -7.96
C VAL A 91 23.99 1.68 -7.67
N PRO A 92 23.34 2.25 -8.71
CA PRO A 92 22.29 3.25 -8.52
C PRO A 92 20.91 2.67 -8.17
N PHE A 93 20.71 1.36 -8.26
CA PHE A 93 19.47 0.66 -7.93
C PHE A 93 19.67 -0.20 -6.68
N THR A 94 18.57 -0.43 -5.96
CA THR A 94 18.60 -1.19 -4.71
C THR A 94 18.39 -2.68 -4.91
N ARG A 95 17.74 -3.06 -6.03
CA ARG A 95 17.54 -4.47 -6.38
C ARG A 95 17.26 -4.68 -7.86
N ILE A 96 17.46 -5.93 -8.28
CA ILE A 96 16.94 -6.45 -9.55
C ILE A 96 15.93 -7.55 -9.23
N ILE A 97 14.79 -7.49 -9.90
CA ILE A 97 13.74 -8.50 -9.88
C ILE A 97 13.82 -9.25 -11.21
N GLU A 98 14.01 -10.56 -11.18
CA GLU A 98 13.88 -11.44 -12.35
C GLU A 98 12.56 -12.20 -12.25
N HIS A 99 11.55 -11.73 -12.99
CA HIS A 99 10.14 -12.06 -12.73
C HIS A 99 9.81 -13.55 -12.85
N LYS A 100 10.39 -14.26 -13.83
CA LYS A 100 10.06 -15.67 -14.03
C LYS A 100 10.40 -16.58 -12.84
N PHE A 101 11.37 -16.18 -12.00
CA PHE A 101 11.76 -17.01 -10.86
C PHE A 101 10.79 -16.95 -9.67
N PHE A 102 9.77 -16.09 -9.68
CA PHE A 102 8.64 -16.22 -8.77
C PHE A 102 7.85 -17.52 -9.02
N GLU A 103 7.85 -18.01 -10.28
CA GLU A 103 7.26 -19.30 -10.70
C GLU A 103 8.36 -20.34 -11.00
N PHE A 104 9.52 -20.22 -10.33
CA PHE A 104 10.68 -21.13 -10.47
C PHE A 104 11.19 -21.30 -11.91
N GLY A 105 11.02 -20.28 -12.76
CA GLY A 105 11.41 -20.31 -14.17
C GLY A 105 10.55 -21.19 -15.06
N LYS A 106 9.36 -21.55 -14.61
CA LYS A 106 8.43 -22.43 -15.32
C LYS A 106 7.14 -21.69 -15.64
N ASP A 107 6.52 -22.07 -16.74
CA ASP A 107 5.17 -21.67 -17.05
C ASP A 107 4.18 -22.31 -16.07
N SER A 108 3.26 -21.53 -15.51
CA SER A 108 2.34 -21.98 -14.47
C SER A 108 1.26 -22.96 -14.94
N GLU A 109 0.97 -22.98 -16.26
CA GLU A 109 -0.05 -23.87 -16.84
C GLU A 109 0.57 -25.16 -17.37
N THR A 110 1.70 -25.05 -18.07
CA THR A 110 2.32 -26.19 -18.75
C THR A 110 3.42 -26.86 -17.94
N GLY A 111 4.02 -26.14 -16.98
CA GLY A 111 5.18 -26.59 -16.21
C GLY A 111 6.50 -26.59 -16.99
N GLU A 112 6.47 -26.16 -18.26
CA GLU A 112 7.66 -26.09 -19.11
C GLU A 112 8.56 -24.89 -18.77
N PRO A 113 9.87 -24.99 -19.00
CA PRO A 113 10.79 -23.88 -18.77
C PRO A 113 10.44 -22.66 -19.66
N VAL A 114 10.32 -21.49 -19.06
CA VAL A 114 10.14 -20.21 -19.76
C VAL A 114 11.47 -19.77 -20.37
N ARG A 115 11.52 -19.59 -21.69
CA ARG A 115 12.68 -19.02 -22.40
C ARG A 115 12.68 -17.52 -22.33
N GLY A 116 13.88 -16.96 -22.35
CA GLY A 116 14.06 -15.53 -22.13
C GLY A 116 13.71 -15.12 -20.70
N THR A 117 13.90 -13.88 -20.37
CA THR A 117 13.56 -13.34 -19.04
C THR A 117 13.16 -11.88 -19.13
N ILE A 118 12.46 -11.41 -18.08
CA ILE A 118 12.22 -9.98 -17.86
C ILE A 118 12.84 -9.64 -16.52
N ILE A 119 13.63 -8.59 -16.51
CA ILE A 119 14.18 -8.03 -15.29
C ILE A 119 13.60 -6.64 -15.03
N THR A 120 13.48 -6.29 -13.75
CA THR A 120 13.13 -4.93 -13.33
C THR A 120 14.14 -4.43 -12.32
N ARG A 121 14.77 -3.28 -12.61
CA ARG A 121 15.65 -2.55 -11.68
C ARG A 121 14.81 -1.58 -10.86
N GLU A 122 14.95 -1.63 -9.54
CA GLU A 122 14.27 -0.76 -8.59
C GLU A 122 15.21 0.33 -8.11
N TYR A 123 14.85 1.59 -8.38
CA TYR A 123 15.61 2.76 -7.97
C TYR A 123 14.90 3.47 -6.82
N PRO A 124 15.62 3.91 -5.78
CA PRO A 124 15.04 4.77 -4.76
C PRO A 124 14.69 6.14 -5.36
N ALA A 125 13.55 6.68 -4.99
CA ALA A 125 13.10 8.01 -5.40
C ALA A 125 12.56 8.78 -4.20
N THR A 126 12.77 10.10 -4.20
CA THR A 126 12.05 10.98 -3.29
C THR A 126 10.60 11.08 -3.76
N TRP A 127 9.67 10.88 -2.84
CA TRP A 127 8.27 11.01 -3.16
C TRP A 127 7.89 12.48 -3.43
N GLU A 128 7.07 12.68 -4.43
CA GLU A 128 6.41 13.96 -4.74
C GLU A 128 4.91 13.71 -4.91
N LYS A 129 4.10 14.74 -4.69
CA LYS A 129 2.64 14.63 -4.80
C LYS A 129 2.22 14.10 -6.17
N GLY A 130 1.46 13.02 -6.18
CA GLY A 130 1.03 12.30 -7.38
C GLY A 130 1.87 11.06 -7.71
N MET A 131 2.99 10.83 -7.02
CA MET A 131 3.73 9.58 -7.08
C MET A 131 3.16 8.58 -6.07
N GLU A 132 3.39 7.28 -6.31
CA GLU A 132 3.03 6.22 -5.36
C GLU A 132 3.88 6.32 -4.09
N PRO A 133 3.28 6.45 -2.90
CA PRO A 133 4.01 6.42 -1.63
C PRO A 133 4.23 4.97 -1.17
N TYR A 134 5.47 4.50 -1.14
CA TYR A 134 5.78 3.13 -0.72
C TYR A 134 6.07 3.01 0.77
N TYR A 135 6.79 3.99 1.34
CA TYR A 135 7.22 3.94 2.74
C TYR A 135 7.15 5.30 3.42
N PRO A 136 6.73 5.37 4.69
CA PRO A 136 6.85 6.58 5.49
C PRO A 136 8.31 6.89 5.82
N VAL A 137 8.64 8.17 5.95
CA VAL A 137 9.95 8.65 6.43
C VAL A 137 9.86 8.92 7.93
N ASN A 138 10.24 7.93 8.73
CA ASN A 138 10.19 8.03 10.19
C ASN A 138 11.40 8.81 10.73
N ASN A 139 11.24 10.12 10.89
CA ASN A 139 12.14 11.01 11.60
C ASN A 139 11.36 11.80 12.66
N ASP A 140 12.05 12.52 13.54
CA ASP A 140 11.42 13.24 14.66
C ASP A 140 10.40 14.28 14.18
N GLN A 141 10.68 14.97 13.09
CA GLN A 141 9.79 15.97 12.52
C GLN A 141 8.49 15.35 12.01
N ASN A 142 8.58 14.31 11.17
CA ASN A 142 7.42 13.62 10.63
C ASN A 142 6.64 12.90 11.72
N ASN A 143 7.32 12.29 12.69
CA ASN A 143 6.65 11.66 13.82
C ASN A 143 5.85 12.68 14.64
N ALA A 144 6.37 13.89 14.87
CA ALA A 144 5.65 14.96 15.57
C ALA A 144 4.42 15.45 14.78
N ILE A 145 4.48 15.47 13.45
CA ILE A 145 3.32 15.79 12.58
C ILE A 145 2.31 14.63 12.62
N TYR A 146 2.78 13.40 12.50
CA TYR A 146 1.93 12.21 12.56
C TYR A 146 1.14 12.11 13.86
N GLU A 147 1.73 12.39 15.02
CA GLU A 147 1.02 12.37 16.29
C GLU A 147 -0.18 13.32 16.32
N LYS A 148 -0.14 14.44 15.62
CA LYS A 148 -1.27 15.35 15.48
C LYS A 148 -2.38 14.74 14.62
N TYR A 149 -2.02 14.10 13.49
CA TYR A 149 -2.99 13.37 12.67
C TYR A 149 -3.57 12.17 13.38
N HIS A 150 -2.76 11.47 14.15
CA HIS A 150 -3.21 10.33 14.96
C HIS A 150 -4.24 10.78 16.02
N ALA A 151 -4.03 11.92 16.65
CA ALA A 151 -5.02 12.48 17.58
C ALA A 151 -6.37 12.76 16.89
N LEU A 152 -6.37 13.36 15.68
CA LEU A 152 -7.60 13.55 14.89
C LEU A 152 -8.23 12.20 14.49
N ALA A 153 -7.42 11.22 14.14
CA ALA A 153 -7.89 9.88 13.76
C ALA A 153 -8.65 9.20 14.90
N LEU A 154 -8.20 9.36 16.15
CA LEU A 154 -8.90 8.82 17.34
C LEU A 154 -10.27 9.47 17.60
N GLU A 155 -10.50 10.67 17.10
CA GLU A 155 -11.81 11.34 17.18
C GLU A 155 -12.82 10.81 16.16
N LYS A 156 -12.34 10.22 15.05
CA LYS A 156 -13.15 9.65 13.97
C LYS A 156 -13.59 8.23 14.31
N LYS A 157 -14.69 8.08 15.07
CA LYS A 157 -15.19 6.78 15.54
C LYS A 157 -15.68 5.84 14.43
N ASN A 158 -16.00 6.40 13.27
CA ASN A 158 -16.48 5.68 12.10
C ASN A 158 -15.39 5.43 11.03
N VAL A 159 -14.13 5.75 11.33
CA VAL A 159 -12.97 5.48 10.45
C VAL A 159 -11.92 4.68 11.21
N LEU A 160 -11.53 3.56 10.65
CA LEU A 160 -10.36 2.80 11.07
C LEU A 160 -9.21 3.14 10.13
N PHE A 161 -8.09 3.60 10.67
CA PHE A 161 -6.89 3.79 9.88
C PHE A 161 -6.03 2.54 9.94
N GLY A 162 -5.57 2.06 8.77
CA GLY A 162 -4.80 0.83 8.65
C GLY A 162 -3.71 0.90 7.60
N GLY A 163 -2.90 -0.16 7.51
CA GLY A 163 -1.82 -0.24 6.53
C GLY A 163 -0.65 0.68 6.84
N ARG A 164 0.34 0.68 5.94
CA ARG A 164 1.58 1.47 6.11
C ARG A 164 1.33 2.97 6.13
N LEU A 165 0.44 3.44 5.26
CA LEU A 165 0.21 4.87 5.05
C LEU A 165 -0.77 5.43 6.08
N GLY A 166 -1.85 4.72 6.38
CA GLY A 166 -2.83 5.13 7.37
C GLY A 166 -2.29 5.11 8.81
N LEU A 167 -1.35 4.21 9.12
CA LEU A 167 -0.67 4.15 10.41
C LEU A 167 0.71 4.83 10.42
N TYR A 168 1.14 5.37 9.29
CA TYR A 168 2.46 5.98 9.10
C TYR A 168 3.61 5.13 9.67
N LYS A 169 3.57 3.81 9.39
CA LYS A 169 4.54 2.84 9.89
C LYS A 169 5.18 2.03 8.77
N TYR A 170 6.47 1.80 8.91
CA TYR A 170 7.16 0.83 8.07
C TYR A 170 6.79 -0.58 8.54
N PHE A 171 6.03 -1.29 7.71
CA PHE A 171 5.63 -2.67 7.96
C PHE A 171 6.18 -3.59 6.86
N ASP A 172 6.77 -4.70 7.25
CA ASP A 172 6.90 -5.87 6.38
C ASP A 172 5.55 -6.59 6.25
N MET A 173 5.43 -7.51 5.29
CA MET A 173 4.16 -8.19 5.02
C MET A 173 3.57 -8.89 6.24
N ASP A 174 4.40 -9.56 7.04
CA ASP A 174 3.97 -10.23 8.27
C ASP A 174 3.39 -9.24 9.29
N LYS A 175 4.00 -8.06 9.43
CA LYS A 175 3.57 -7.01 10.36
C LYS A 175 2.25 -6.38 9.95
N VAL A 176 2.07 -6.09 8.65
CA VAL A 176 0.82 -5.52 8.18
C VAL A 176 -0.34 -6.51 8.26
N ILE A 177 -0.08 -7.80 7.99
CA ILE A 177 -1.08 -8.86 8.16
C ILE A 177 -1.46 -8.99 9.64
N ARG A 178 -0.49 -9.03 10.55
CA ARG A 178 -0.75 -9.09 12.00
C ARG A 178 -1.59 -7.89 12.46
N ALA A 179 -1.19 -6.66 12.12
CA ALA A 179 -1.91 -5.46 12.47
C ALA A 179 -3.36 -5.46 11.95
N SER A 180 -3.59 -6.00 10.74
CA SER A 180 -4.92 -6.12 10.17
C SER A 180 -5.79 -7.14 10.90
N LEU A 181 -5.21 -8.28 11.30
CA LEU A 181 -5.92 -9.30 12.09
C LEU A 181 -6.26 -8.80 13.50
N ASP A 182 -5.35 -8.08 14.14
CA ASP A 182 -5.56 -7.52 15.47
C ASP A 182 -6.66 -6.44 15.43
N ALA A 183 -6.65 -5.53 14.44
CA ALA A 183 -7.70 -4.53 14.24
C ALA A 183 -9.06 -5.18 13.95
N ALA A 184 -9.11 -6.23 13.14
CA ALA A 184 -10.34 -6.97 12.86
C ALA A 184 -10.87 -7.69 14.11
N ALA A 185 -10.00 -8.27 14.95
CA ALA A 185 -10.40 -8.92 16.20
C ALA A 185 -10.98 -7.90 17.19
N GLU A 186 -10.35 -6.74 17.33
CA GLU A 186 -10.83 -5.64 18.18
C GLU A 186 -12.19 -5.15 17.70
N GLU A 187 -12.36 -4.87 16.41
CA GLU A 187 -13.61 -4.38 15.82
C GLU A 187 -14.77 -5.39 15.97
N LEU A 188 -14.48 -6.68 15.87
CA LEU A 188 -15.46 -7.75 16.01
C LEU A 188 -15.68 -8.20 17.48
N GLY A 189 -14.99 -7.62 18.44
CA GLY A 189 -15.07 -7.98 19.86
C GLY A 189 -14.61 -9.41 20.15
N LYS A 190 -13.55 -9.89 19.46
CA LYS A 190 -13.02 -11.25 19.56
C LYS A 190 -11.63 -11.30 20.17
#